data_811a51f121885199480b756fab8dfaeb
#
_entry.id   811a51f121885199480b756fab8dfaeb
#
_cell.length_a   1.000
_cell.length_b   1.000
_cell.length_c   1.000
_cell.angle_alpha   90.00
_cell.angle_beta   90.00
_cell.angle_gamma   90.00
#
_symmetry.space_group_name_H-M   'P 1'
#
loop_
_entity.id
_entity.type
_entity.pdbx_description
1 polymer ?
#
loop_
_entity_poly.entity_id
_entity_poly.type
_entity_poly.pdbx_seq_one_letter_code
_entity_poly.pdbx_strand_id
1 'polypeptide(L)'
;LGKTTIINASIEPEVIDVISFLRCGGFTIDVIVDTIVIYGEKNIIKKSFSYDVMYDRIEAGTYLALGLIKGPLIIRNANYKNLKGVIYPLIKANAKIEIMDDRIIVYPSILEPMDIKTDYYPGFPTDLEQIFAPVLVKYGGTIVETIFENRLSNCLMLEKMGANIFVEDQKA
;
A
#
# COMPACT_ATOMS: atom_id res chain seq x y z
N LEU A 1 16.05 9.26 27.83
CA LEU A 1 16.60 8.03 28.37
C LEU A 1 15.49 7.26 29.07
N GLY A 2 15.40 5.96 28.88
CA GLY A 2 14.39 5.10 29.46
C GLY A 2 13.77 4.18 28.42
N LYS A 3 12.63 3.61 28.75
CA LYS A 3 11.88 2.70 27.88
C LYS A 3 10.59 3.41 27.44
N THR A 4 10.34 3.45 26.13
CA THR A 4 9.06 3.89 25.56
C THR A 4 8.36 2.69 24.95
N THR A 5 7.08 2.53 25.26
CA THR A 5 6.25 1.46 24.69
C THR A 5 5.08 2.11 23.95
N ILE A 6 4.93 1.78 22.69
CA ILE A 6 3.81 2.18 21.83
C ILE A 6 2.95 0.94 21.62
N ILE A 7 1.73 0.97 22.11
CA ILE A 7 0.75 -0.12 22.00
C ILE A 7 -0.22 0.20 20.88
N ASN A 8 -0.70 -0.79 20.17
CA ASN A 8 -1.54 -0.63 18.98
C ASN A 8 -0.88 0.30 17.93
N ALA A 9 0.40 0.07 17.72
CA ALA A 9 1.18 0.81 16.75
C ALA A 9 0.86 0.35 15.32
N SER A 10 0.92 1.27 14.37
CA SER A 10 0.94 0.88 12.96
C SER A 10 2.19 0.04 12.68
N ILE A 11 2.00 -1.08 11.99
CA ILE A 11 3.07 -2.00 11.56
C ILE A 11 3.17 -2.03 10.03
N GLU A 12 2.81 -0.94 9.38
CA GLU A 12 3.01 -0.78 7.95
C GLU A 12 4.46 -1.02 7.55
N PRO A 13 4.70 -1.52 6.33
CA PRO A 13 6.06 -1.79 5.86
C PRO A 13 7.01 -0.59 6.02
N GLU A 14 6.53 0.62 5.81
CA GLU A 14 7.27 1.87 5.96
C GLU A 14 7.71 2.11 7.42
N VAL A 15 6.84 1.80 8.38
CA VAL A 15 7.16 1.90 9.81
C VAL A 15 8.24 0.88 10.19
N ILE A 16 8.12 -0.34 9.68
CA ILE A 16 9.12 -1.40 9.91
C ILE A 16 10.46 -1.05 9.24
N ASP A 17 10.42 -0.41 8.08
CA ASP A 17 11.62 0.07 7.39
C ASP A 17 12.35 1.15 8.20
N VAL A 18 11.62 2.15 8.74
CA VAL A 18 12.18 3.16 9.65
C VAL A 18 12.78 2.51 10.90
N ILE A 19 12.11 1.52 11.49
CA ILE A 19 12.65 0.80 12.64
C ILE A 19 13.95 0.07 12.24
N SER A 20 14.00 -0.55 11.09
CA SER A 20 15.19 -1.24 10.56
C SER A 20 16.33 -0.26 10.33
N PHE A 21 16.06 0.90 9.76
CA PHE A 21 17.01 2.00 9.61
C PHE A 21 17.58 2.42 10.96
N LEU A 22 16.71 2.67 11.95
CA LEU A 22 17.15 3.08 13.30
C LEU A 22 17.99 1.99 13.98
N ARG A 23 17.61 0.72 13.83
CA ARG A 23 18.40 -0.42 14.35
C ARG A 23 19.80 -0.47 13.72
N CYS A 24 19.93 -0.20 12.42
CA CYS A 24 21.21 -0.09 11.73
C CYS A 24 22.06 1.05 12.32
N GLY A 25 21.44 2.15 12.74
CA GLY A 25 22.06 3.27 13.45
C GLY A 25 22.47 2.97 14.90
N GLY A 26 22.07 1.82 15.46
CA GLY A 26 22.44 1.38 16.80
C GLY A 26 21.34 1.55 17.86
N PHE A 27 20.12 1.88 17.45
CA PHE A 27 18.99 1.91 18.39
C PHE A 27 18.48 0.50 18.71
N THR A 28 18.13 0.27 19.97
CA THR A 28 17.46 -0.97 20.39
C THR A 28 15.96 -0.75 20.37
N ILE A 29 15.28 -1.45 19.47
CA ILE A 29 13.83 -1.35 19.28
C ILE A 29 13.30 -2.76 19.08
N ASP A 30 12.29 -3.17 19.86
CA ASP A 30 11.59 -4.44 19.68
C ASP A 30 10.21 -4.17 19.03
N VAL A 31 9.79 -5.10 18.19
CA VAL A 31 8.43 -5.12 17.61
C VAL A 31 7.81 -6.46 17.97
N ILE A 32 6.71 -6.42 18.69
CA ILE A 32 5.99 -7.60 19.17
C ILE A 32 4.53 -7.42 18.76
N VAL A 33 4.15 -8.09 17.69
CA VAL A 33 2.84 -7.95 17.04
C VAL A 33 2.62 -6.48 16.63
N ASP A 34 1.78 -5.73 17.35
CA ASP A 34 1.46 -4.31 17.15
C ASP A 34 2.03 -3.41 18.27
N THR A 35 2.98 -3.92 19.03
CA THR A 35 3.63 -3.17 20.11
C THR A 35 5.09 -2.89 19.75
N ILE A 36 5.47 -1.62 19.78
CA ILE A 36 6.84 -1.17 19.54
C ILE A 36 7.44 -0.74 20.87
N VAL A 37 8.59 -1.32 21.24
CA VAL A 37 9.33 -1.00 22.45
C VAL A 37 10.67 -0.40 22.07
N ILE A 38 10.90 0.84 22.47
CA ILE A 38 12.11 1.60 22.19
C ILE A 38 12.90 1.78 23.48
N TYR A 39 14.16 1.37 23.47
CA TYR A 39 15.07 1.55 24.61
C TYR A 39 15.94 2.78 24.35
N GLY A 40 15.82 3.77 25.24
CA GLY A 40 16.63 4.99 25.19
C GLY A 40 18.04 4.70 25.69
N GLU A 41 19.02 4.96 24.84
CA GLU A 41 20.46 4.72 25.13
C GLU A 41 21.22 6.03 25.35
N LYS A 42 22.27 6.00 26.21
CA LYS A 42 23.09 7.18 26.48
C LYS A 42 24.11 7.47 25.38
N ASN A 43 24.58 6.44 24.70
CA ASN A 43 25.63 6.52 23.69
C ASN A 43 25.12 5.85 22.41
N ILE A 44 24.25 6.53 21.71
CA ILE A 44 23.80 6.05 20.44
C ILE A 44 24.75 6.55 19.39
N ILE A 45 25.00 5.73 18.43
CA ILE A 45 25.25 6.17 17.07
C ILE A 45 26.58 5.66 16.57
N LYS A 46 26.48 4.73 15.66
CA LYS A 46 27.48 4.59 14.62
C LYS A 46 27.62 5.93 13.91
N LYS A 47 28.85 6.44 13.82
CA LYS A 47 29.14 7.73 13.16
C LYS A 47 28.73 7.74 11.67
N SER A 48 28.69 6.56 11.05
CA SER A 48 28.20 6.36 9.67
C SER A 48 27.76 4.91 9.49
N PHE A 49 26.70 4.72 8.70
CA PHE A 49 26.22 3.40 8.24
C PHE A 49 25.54 3.57 6.89
N SER A 50 25.41 2.49 6.15
CA SER A 50 24.65 2.44 4.90
C SER A 50 23.34 1.68 5.14
N TYR A 51 22.27 2.11 4.50
CA TYR A 51 20.97 1.48 4.57
C TYR A 51 20.26 1.61 3.23
N ASP A 52 19.73 0.51 2.74
CA ASP A 52 18.91 0.50 1.53
C ASP A 52 17.44 0.65 1.96
N VAL A 53 16.86 1.80 1.63
CA VAL A 53 15.44 2.09 1.90
C VAL A 53 14.57 1.16 1.06
N MET A 54 13.51 0.63 1.65
CA MET A 54 12.56 -0.21 0.92
C MET A 54 11.94 0.53 -0.27
N TYR A 55 11.45 -0.24 -1.26
CA TYR A 55 10.69 0.33 -2.36
C TYR A 55 9.36 0.94 -1.86
N ASP A 56 8.85 1.93 -2.59
CA ASP A 56 7.54 2.52 -2.33
C ASP A 56 6.42 1.58 -2.85
N ARG A 57 5.63 1.02 -1.92
CA ARG A 57 4.52 0.13 -2.27
C ARG A 57 3.37 0.87 -2.95
N ILE A 58 3.21 2.17 -2.73
CA ILE A 58 2.18 2.99 -3.38
C ILE A 58 2.57 3.25 -4.83
N GLU A 59 3.85 3.55 -5.09
CA GLU A 59 4.38 3.60 -6.45
C GLU A 59 4.19 2.26 -7.17
N ALA A 60 4.58 1.15 -6.55
CA ALA A 60 4.41 -0.17 -7.13
C ALA A 60 2.94 -0.51 -7.42
N GLY A 61 2.01 -0.16 -6.51
CA GLY A 61 0.56 -0.31 -6.70
C GLY A 61 0.03 0.55 -7.86
N THR A 62 0.58 1.75 -8.04
CA THR A 62 0.25 2.63 -9.17
C THR A 62 0.64 1.99 -10.51
N TYR A 63 1.84 1.40 -10.60
CA TYR A 63 2.27 0.68 -11.80
C TYR A 63 1.49 -0.63 -12.00
N LEU A 64 1.03 -1.30 -10.94
CA LEU A 64 0.09 -2.43 -11.07
C LEU A 64 -1.19 -1.98 -11.79
N ALA A 65 -1.83 -0.90 -11.34
CA ALA A 65 -3.03 -0.36 -11.97
C ALA A 65 -2.79 0.02 -13.43
N LEU A 66 -1.66 0.66 -13.74
CA LEU A 66 -1.29 1.01 -15.11
C LEU A 66 -1.12 -0.22 -16.01
N GLY A 67 -0.43 -1.26 -15.50
CA GLY A 67 -0.17 -2.49 -16.24
C GLY A 67 -1.45 -3.27 -16.58
N LEU A 68 -2.44 -3.24 -15.71
CA LEU A 68 -3.76 -3.85 -15.94
C LEU A 68 -4.49 -3.22 -17.14
N ILE A 69 -4.26 -1.92 -17.40
CA ILE A 69 -5.01 -1.15 -18.39
C ILE A 69 -4.26 -1.03 -19.72
N LYS A 70 -2.94 -0.80 -19.68
CA LYS A 70 -2.20 -0.28 -20.84
C LYS A 70 -1.22 -1.26 -21.48
N GLY A 71 -0.57 -2.12 -20.72
CA GLY A 71 0.44 -3.01 -21.29
C GLY A 71 1.20 -3.77 -20.22
N PRO A 72 1.92 -4.83 -20.58
CA PRO A 72 2.67 -5.57 -19.59
C PRO A 72 3.75 -4.70 -18.96
N LEU A 73 3.83 -4.72 -17.64
CA LEU A 73 4.86 -4.03 -16.87
C LEU A 73 5.58 -5.01 -15.95
N ILE A 74 6.88 -4.80 -15.79
CA ILE A 74 7.73 -5.52 -14.84
C ILE A 74 8.09 -4.54 -13.73
N ILE A 75 7.57 -4.78 -12.55
CA ILE A 75 7.86 -4.00 -11.34
C ILE A 75 8.98 -4.72 -10.61
N ARG A 76 10.17 -4.16 -10.64
CA ARG A 76 11.38 -4.74 -10.03
C ARG A 76 11.53 -4.33 -8.58
N ASN A 77 12.24 -5.15 -7.80
CA ASN A 77 12.54 -4.91 -6.39
C ASN A 77 11.29 -4.75 -5.51
N ALA A 78 10.13 -5.20 -5.99
CA ALA A 78 8.86 -5.12 -5.28
C ALA A 78 8.53 -6.46 -4.61
N ASN A 79 8.46 -6.45 -3.29
CA ASN A 79 8.04 -7.62 -2.53
C ASN A 79 6.52 -7.68 -2.45
N TYR A 80 5.92 -8.66 -3.12
CA TYR A 80 4.46 -8.84 -3.14
C TYR A 80 3.83 -8.95 -1.74
N LYS A 81 4.60 -9.37 -0.73
CA LYS A 81 4.11 -9.52 0.65
C LYS A 81 3.58 -8.20 1.22
N ASN A 82 4.18 -7.08 0.82
CA ASN A 82 3.76 -5.75 1.23
C ASN A 82 2.56 -5.21 0.43
N LEU A 83 2.18 -5.92 -0.65
CA LEU A 83 1.10 -5.55 -1.58
C LEU A 83 -0.06 -6.56 -1.57
N LYS A 84 -0.10 -7.49 -0.62
CA LYS A 84 -1.14 -8.54 -0.57
C LYS A 84 -2.55 -7.97 -0.58
N GLY A 85 -2.79 -6.90 0.18
CA GLY A 85 -4.09 -6.23 0.24
C GLY A 85 -4.56 -5.66 -1.12
N VAL A 86 -3.62 -5.43 -2.04
CA VAL A 86 -3.91 -4.97 -3.42
C VAL A 86 -3.95 -6.13 -4.39
N ILE A 87 -2.95 -7.01 -4.36
CA ILE A 87 -2.78 -8.08 -5.35
C ILE A 87 -3.88 -9.14 -5.24
N TYR A 88 -4.30 -9.53 -4.04
CA TYR A 88 -5.30 -10.57 -3.88
C TYR A 88 -6.68 -10.19 -4.43
N PRO A 89 -7.24 -8.99 -4.16
CA PRO A 89 -8.45 -8.55 -4.82
C PRO A 89 -8.33 -8.54 -6.36
N LEU A 90 -7.19 -8.12 -6.89
CA LEU A 90 -6.95 -8.10 -8.34
C LEU A 90 -6.94 -9.50 -8.96
N ILE A 91 -6.23 -10.45 -8.34
CA ILE A 91 -6.22 -11.85 -8.81
C ILE A 91 -7.63 -12.44 -8.74
N LYS A 92 -8.38 -12.15 -7.67
CA LYS A 92 -9.77 -12.59 -7.54
C LYS A 92 -10.67 -12.01 -8.63
N ALA A 93 -10.36 -10.80 -9.10
CA ALA A 93 -11.04 -10.15 -10.23
C ALA A 93 -10.45 -10.53 -11.61
N ASN A 94 -9.75 -11.65 -11.73
CA ASN A 94 -9.18 -12.15 -12.98
C ASN A 94 -7.95 -11.39 -13.53
N ALA A 95 -7.26 -10.61 -12.68
CA ALA A 95 -6.02 -9.97 -13.10
C ALA A 95 -4.93 -11.01 -13.40
N LYS A 96 -4.23 -10.83 -14.52
CA LYS A 96 -3.08 -11.64 -14.90
C LYS A 96 -1.83 -11.04 -14.26
N ILE A 97 -1.38 -11.62 -13.15
CA ILE A 97 -0.22 -11.17 -12.37
C ILE A 97 0.67 -12.38 -12.11
N GLU A 98 1.93 -12.26 -12.45
CA GLU A 98 2.98 -13.23 -12.09
C GLU A 98 3.82 -12.66 -10.95
N ILE A 99 4.04 -13.48 -9.93
CA ILE A 99 4.79 -13.09 -8.73
C ILE A 99 6.07 -13.90 -8.69
N MET A 100 7.19 -13.20 -8.62
CA MET A 100 8.54 -13.75 -8.46
C MET A 100 9.19 -13.14 -7.23
N ASP A 101 10.33 -13.69 -6.79
CA ASP A 101 10.99 -13.21 -5.56
C ASP A 101 11.44 -11.75 -5.63
N ASP A 102 11.87 -11.29 -6.81
CA ASP A 102 12.47 -9.95 -7.03
C ASP A 102 11.60 -9.02 -7.88
N ARG A 103 10.46 -9.51 -8.39
CA ARG A 103 9.62 -8.75 -9.31
C ARG A 103 8.17 -9.20 -9.34
N ILE A 104 7.31 -8.30 -9.79
CA ILE A 104 5.92 -8.58 -10.11
C ILE A 104 5.73 -8.22 -11.58
N ILE A 105 5.13 -9.13 -12.36
CA ILE A 105 4.78 -8.86 -13.75
C ILE A 105 3.25 -8.77 -13.81
N VAL A 106 2.75 -7.67 -14.34
CA VAL A 106 1.33 -7.43 -14.53
C VAL A 106 1.02 -7.29 -16.01
N TYR A 107 -0.03 -7.93 -16.46
CA TYR A 107 -0.48 -7.92 -17.86
C TYR A 107 -1.81 -7.21 -18.01
N PRO A 108 -2.09 -6.61 -19.17
CA PRO A 108 -3.42 -6.13 -19.49
C PRO A 108 -4.45 -7.23 -19.24
N SER A 109 -5.49 -6.90 -18.52
CA SER A 109 -6.49 -7.88 -18.09
C SER A 109 -7.89 -7.32 -18.28
N ILE A 110 -8.83 -8.19 -18.61
CA ILE A 110 -10.26 -7.88 -18.51
C ILE A 110 -10.68 -8.33 -17.12
N LEU A 111 -10.92 -7.37 -16.25
CA LEU A 111 -11.27 -7.65 -14.86
C LEU A 111 -12.78 -7.90 -14.73
N GLU A 112 -13.12 -8.79 -13.80
CA GLU A 112 -14.47 -8.84 -13.24
C GLU A 112 -14.68 -7.62 -12.33
N PRO A 113 -15.93 -7.15 -12.16
CA PRO A 113 -16.24 -6.10 -11.19
C PRO A 113 -15.71 -6.47 -9.80
N MET A 114 -15.09 -5.52 -9.12
CA MET A 114 -14.49 -5.80 -7.82
C MET A 114 -14.80 -4.71 -6.80
N ASP A 115 -14.93 -5.12 -5.53
CA ASP A 115 -15.15 -4.22 -4.42
C ASP A 115 -13.82 -3.98 -3.69
N ILE A 116 -13.47 -2.72 -3.53
CA ILE A 116 -12.32 -2.26 -2.76
C ILE A 116 -12.85 -1.66 -1.45
N LYS A 117 -12.31 -2.14 -0.34
CA LYS A 117 -12.48 -1.52 0.97
C LYS A 117 -11.10 -1.14 1.48
N THR A 118 -10.87 0.15 1.71
CA THR A 118 -9.62 0.58 2.33
C THR A 118 -9.54 0.11 3.77
N ASP A 119 -8.34 -0.22 4.23
CA ASP A 119 -8.13 -0.67 5.60
C ASP A 119 -6.67 -0.49 5.98
N TYR A 120 -6.38 -0.51 7.28
CA TYR A 120 -5.01 -0.55 7.79
C TYR A 120 -4.26 -1.77 7.25
N TYR A 121 -2.94 -1.64 7.15
CA TYR A 121 -2.09 -2.74 6.72
C TYR A 121 -2.35 -4.01 7.56
N PRO A 122 -2.52 -5.20 6.94
CA PRO A 122 -2.26 -5.53 5.54
C PRO A 122 -3.47 -5.36 4.58
N GLY A 123 -4.46 -4.55 4.91
CA GLY A 123 -5.60 -4.25 4.06
C GLY A 123 -5.24 -3.44 2.80
N PHE A 124 -6.25 -3.01 2.06
CA PHE A 124 -6.05 -2.19 0.87
C PHE A 124 -5.66 -0.76 1.28
N PRO A 125 -4.50 -0.24 0.83
CA PRO A 125 -4.04 1.08 1.24
C PRO A 125 -4.96 2.20 0.74
N THR A 126 -5.35 3.11 1.62
CA THR A 126 -6.16 4.28 1.27
C THR A 126 -5.48 5.17 0.20
N ASP A 127 -4.14 5.21 0.15
CA ASP A 127 -3.39 5.98 -0.85
C ASP A 127 -3.48 5.39 -2.27
N LEU A 128 -3.90 4.14 -2.40
CA LEU A 128 -4.17 3.52 -3.70
C LEU A 128 -5.64 3.60 -4.12
N GLU A 129 -6.55 4.05 -3.26
CA GLU A 129 -7.96 4.22 -3.59
C GLU A 129 -8.13 5.05 -4.86
N GLN A 130 -7.58 6.26 -4.87
CA GLN A 130 -7.67 7.19 -5.98
C GLN A 130 -7.00 6.68 -7.28
N ILE A 131 -6.01 5.81 -7.17
CA ILE A 131 -5.31 5.19 -8.29
C ILE A 131 -6.17 4.10 -8.92
N PHE A 132 -6.92 3.36 -8.10
CA PHE A 132 -7.78 2.28 -8.57
C PHE A 132 -9.19 2.73 -8.96
N ALA A 133 -9.64 3.92 -8.57
CA ALA A 133 -10.91 4.47 -9.03
C ALA A 133 -11.06 4.45 -10.57
N PRO A 134 -10.07 4.89 -11.39
CA PRO A 134 -10.15 4.77 -12.85
C PRO A 134 -10.18 3.31 -13.36
N VAL A 135 -9.61 2.37 -12.62
CA VAL A 135 -9.69 0.93 -12.98
C VAL A 135 -11.13 0.45 -12.82
N LEU A 136 -11.79 0.82 -11.71
CA LEU A 136 -13.17 0.44 -11.46
C LEU A 136 -14.14 1.16 -12.39
N VAL A 137 -13.87 2.41 -12.79
CA VAL A 137 -14.64 3.08 -13.85
C VAL A 137 -14.68 2.25 -15.13
N LYS A 138 -13.58 1.60 -15.46
CA LYS A 138 -13.47 0.78 -16.67
C LYS A 138 -14.14 -0.58 -16.54
N TYR A 139 -14.05 -1.23 -15.39
CA TYR A 139 -14.43 -2.63 -15.22
C TYR A 139 -15.62 -2.84 -14.29
N GLY A 140 -16.03 -1.81 -13.56
CA GLY A 140 -17.09 -1.86 -12.55
C GLY A 140 -16.60 -2.27 -11.17
N GLY A 141 -17.42 -1.95 -10.19
CA GLY A 141 -17.15 -2.28 -8.79
C GLY A 141 -17.50 -1.14 -7.85
N THR A 142 -17.07 -1.25 -6.60
CA THR A 142 -17.28 -0.23 -5.57
C THR A 142 -16.00 0.06 -4.80
N ILE A 143 -15.88 1.28 -4.31
CA ILE A 143 -14.87 1.69 -3.34
C ILE A 143 -15.56 2.12 -2.06
N VAL A 144 -15.11 1.60 -0.93
CA VAL A 144 -15.52 2.03 0.40
C VAL A 144 -14.28 2.53 1.13
N GLU A 145 -14.22 3.85 1.39
CA GLU A 145 -13.15 4.47 2.15
C GLU A 145 -13.48 4.37 3.64
N THR A 146 -12.59 3.79 4.44
CA THR A 146 -12.82 3.57 5.87
C THR A 146 -11.79 4.23 6.78
N ILE A 147 -10.76 4.86 6.20
CA ILE A 147 -9.65 5.45 6.94
C ILE A 147 -9.86 6.96 7.12
N PHE A 148 -10.24 7.64 6.03
CA PHE A 148 -10.39 9.09 6.04
C PHE A 148 -11.78 9.51 5.60
N GLU A 149 -12.31 10.51 6.27
CA GLU A 149 -13.56 11.15 5.90
C GLU A 149 -13.38 12.04 4.66
N ASN A 150 -14.40 12.12 3.80
CA ASN A 150 -14.45 13.00 2.63
C ASN A 150 -13.30 12.83 1.62
N ARG A 151 -12.72 11.63 1.52
CA ARG A 151 -11.57 11.37 0.64
C ARG A 151 -11.94 11.11 -0.83
N LEU A 152 -13.20 10.78 -1.14
CA LEU A 152 -13.64 10.42 -2.49
C LEU A 152 -13.84 11.63 -3.45
N SER A 153 -13.18 12.74 -3.20
CA SER A 153 -13.24 13.93 -4.07
C SER A 153 -12.70 13.69 -5.48
N ASN A 154 -11.73 12.76 -5.63
CA ASN A 154 -11.23 12.27 -6.91
C ASN A 154 -12.33 11.63 -7.75
N CYS A 155 -13.24 10.86 -7.14
CA CYS A 155 -14.38 10.25 -7.83
C CYS A 155 -15.34 11.30 -8.40
N LEU A 156 -15.60 12.37 -7.63
CA LEU A 156 -16.38 13.51 -8.12
C LEU A 156 -15.70 14.25 -9.30
N MET A 157 -14.37 14.28 -9.33
CA MET A 157 -13.65 14.84 -10.48
C MET A 157 -13.70 13.93 -11.70
N LEU A 158 -13.61 12.62 -11.52
CA LEU A 158 -13.77 11.64 -12.59
C LEU A 158 -15.20 11.70 -13.19
N GLU A 159 -16.22 11.88 -12.35
CA GLU A 159 -17.60 12.10 -12.82
C GLU A 159 -17.70 13.32 -13.72
N LYS A 160 -17.10 14.47 -13.34
CA LYS A 160 -17.04 15.67 -14.18
C LYS A 160 -16.30 15.47 -15.49
N MET A 161 -15.39 14.50 -15.57
CA MET A 161 -14.70 14.07 -16.79
C MET A 161 -15.52 13.10 -17.64
N GLY A 162 -16.75 12.76 -17.22
CA GLY A 162 -17.68 11.90 -17.92
C GLY A 162 -17.66 10.43 -17.50
N ALA A 163 -17.01 10.10 -16.39
CA ALA A 163 -17.08 8.76 -15.81
C ALA A 163 -18.46 8.51 -15.20
N ASN A 164 -18.98 7.31 -15.36
CA ASN A 164 -20.22 6.89 -14.71
C ASN A 164 -19.93 6.43 -13.27
N ILE A 165 -19.94 7.38 -12.36
CA ILE A 165 -19.67 7.16 -10.92
C ILE A 165 -20.81 7.75 -10.11
N PHE A 166 -21.19 7.06 -9.06
CA PHE A 166 -22.09 7.57 -8.04
C PHE A 166 -21.36 7.59 -6.69
N VAL A 167 -21.36 8.75 -6.02
CA VAL A 167 -20.70 8.90 -4.72
C VAL A 167 -21.76 9.18 -3.65
N GLU A 168 -21.77 8.36 -2.62
CA GLU A 168 -22.62 8.53 -1.43
C GLU A 168 -21.78 8.31 -0.17
N ASP A 169 -21.65 9.33 0.65
CA ASP A 169 -20.82 9.33 1.86
C ASP A 169 -19.37 8.88 1.58
N GLN A 170 -19.00 7.73 2.11
CA GLN A 170 -17.67 7.13 1.96
C GLN A 170 -17.64 6.00 0.92
N LYS A 171 -18.59 5.97 0.02
CA LYS A 171 -18.70 4.95 -1.02
C LYS A 171 -18.85 5.57 -2.40
N ALA A 172 -18.13 5.00 -3.35
CA ALA A 172 -18.25 5.31 -4.77
C ALA A 172 -18.45 4.05 -5.62
#